data_a494a087ce8387c8d32c2d23dbb4c667
#
_entry.id   a494a087ce8387c8d32c2d23dbb4c667
#
_cell.length_a   1.000
_cell.length_b   1.000
_cell.length_c   1.000
_cell.angle_alpha   90.00
_cell.angle_beta   90.00
_cell.angle_gamma   90.00
#
_symmetry.space_group_name_H-M   'P 1'
#
loop_
_entity.id
_entity.type
_entity.pdbx_description
1 polymer ?
#
loop_
_entity_poly.entity_id
_entity_poly.type
_entity_poly.pdbx_seq_one_letter_code
_entity_poly.pdbx_strand_id
1 'polypeptide(L)'
;QVTYGSKDAKKLTKPEAGHFASAGVAPGRRVVELRLDSIDGFIVGQEIAVDTLTVGERVDVTAVSRGKGFAGGMKRHNFAGQGASHGNHKHHRAPGSIGSCSFPGRVFKGLKMAGHMGHDQVTTLNLEVVQADMERGLLLVKGSVPGPNGGVVIVRNAVKAK
;
A
#
# COMPACT_ATOMS: atom_id res chain seq x y z
N GLN A 1 1.82 18.14 6.85
CA GLN A 1 0.66 17.30 6.47
C GLN A 1 0.15 17.72 5.10
N VAL A 2 -0.20 16.72 4.28
CA VAL A 2 -0.82 16.93 2.97
C VAL A 2 -2.17 16.23 2.93
N THR A 3 -3.11 16.78 2.17
CA THR A 3 -4.43 16.20 1.98
C THR A 3 -4.71 15.97 0.50
N TYR A 4 -5.50 14.95 0.18
CA TYR A 4 -5.86 14.60 -1.19
C TYR A 4 -7.36 14.32 -1.31
N GLY A 5 -7.91 14.75 -2.45
CA GLY A 5 -9.32 14.59 -2.79
C GLY A 5 -10.23 15.50 -1.99
N SER A 6 -11.53 15.33 -2.15
CA SER A 6 -12.54 16.09 -1.41
C SER A 6 -13.38 15.17 -0.53
N LYS A 7 -13.78 15.63 0.64
CA LYS A 7 -14.69 14.95 1.56
C LYS A 7 -15.82 15.89 1.93
N ASP A 8 -17.05 15.39 1.86
CA ASP A 8 -18.23 16.17 2.24
C ASP A 8 -18.14 16.57 3.72
N ALA A 9 -18.40 17.83 4.02
CA ALA A 9 -18.39 18.38 5.37
C ALA A 9 -19.31 17.61 6.35
N LYS A 10 -20.42 17.09 5.86
CA LYS A 10 -21.37 16.26 6.65
C LYS A 10 -20.78 14.94 7.11
N LYS A 11 -19.72 14.46 6.47
CA LYS A 11 -19.02 13.19 6.79
C LYS A 11 -17.78 13.39 7.64
N LEU A 12 -17.52 14.61 8.09
CA LEU A 12 -16.40 14.92 8.98
C LEU A 12 -16.82 14.78 10.44
N THR A 13 -15.91 14.28 11.26
CA THR A 13 -16.03 14.39 12.69
C THR A 13 -15.70 15.83 13.15
N LYS A 14 -16.22 16.25 14.31
CA LYS A 14 -15.92 17.59 14.86
C LYS A 14 -14.42 17.89 14.98
N PRO A 15 -13.55 16.97 15.47
CA PRO A 15 -12.11 17.19 15.51
C PRO A 15 -11.48 17.37 14.13
N GLU A 16 -11.88 16.55 13.14
CA GLU A 16 -11.39 16.70 11.76
C GLU A 16 -11.80 18.06 11.18
N ALA A 17 -13.05 18.47 11.37
CA ALA A 17 -13.52 19.77 10.89
C ALA A 17 -12.73 20.93 11.51
N GLY A 18 -12.45 20.88 12.82
CA GLY A 18 -11.63 21.86 13.51
C GLY A 18 -10.20 21.92 12.97
N HIS A 19 -9.62 20.74 12.67
CA HIS A 19 -8.27 20.65 12.10
C HIS A 19 -8.17 21.34 10.72
N PHE A 20 -9.09 21.07 9.80
CA PHE A 20 -9.14 21.75 8.51
C PHE A 20 -9.45 23.24 8.61
N ALA A 21 -10.36 23.62 9.53
CA ALA A 21 -10.72 25.01 9.75
C ALA A 21 -9.54 25.84 10.28
N SER A 22 -8.72 25.29 11.18
CA SER A 22 -7.52 25.97 11.68
C SER A 22 -6.47 26.20 10.59
N ALA A 23 -6.41 25.34 9.59
CA ALA A 23 -5.52 25.49 8.45
C ALA A 23 -6.13 26.31 7.31
N GLY A 24 -7.43 26.65 7.36
CA GLY A 24 -8.13 27.37 6.29
C GLY A 24 -8.23 26.59 4.97
N VAL A 25 -8.17 25.25 5.02
CA VAL A 25 -8.11 24.38 3.85
C VAL A 25 -9.38 23.54 3.72
N ALA A 26 -9.83 23.30 2.49
CA ALA A 26 -10.96 22.43 2.22
C ALA A 26 -10.69 20.99 2.68
N PRO A 27 -11.71 20.29 3.24
CA PRO A 27 -11.52 18.93 3.74
C PRO A 27 -11.19 17.92 2.64
N GLY A 28 -10.06 17.24 2.80
CA GLY A 28 -9.65 16.16 1.91
C GLY A 28 -10.12 14.78 2.37
N ARG A 29 -10.12 13.84 1.43
CA ARG A 29 -10.51 12.44 1.67
C ARG A 29 -9.46 11.68 2.49
N ARG A 30 -8.19 12.01 2.30
CA ARG A 30 -7.05 11.42 2.99
C ARG A 30 -6.12 12.52 3.47
N VAL A 31 -5.67 12.39 4.69
CA VAL A 31 -4.63 13.23 5.28
C VAL A 31 -3.44 12.33 5.56
N VAL A 32 -2.26 12.75 5.13
CA VAL A 32 -1.01 12.01 5.31
C VAL A 32 0.05 12.97 5.83
N GLU A 33 0.84 12.52 6.77
CA GLU A 33 2.01 13.24 7.25
C GLU A 33 3.24 12.75 6.49
N LEU A 34 3.94 13.68 5.84
CA LEU A 34 5.21 13.45 5.19
C LEU A 34 6.31 14.08 6.04
N ARG A 35 7.32 13.31 6.40
CA ARG A 35 8.49 13.79 7.11
C ARG A 35 9.53 14.22 6.08
N LEU A 36 9.88 15.48 6.13
CA LEU A 36 10.87 16.12 5.26
C LEU A 36 12.02 16.62 6.11
N ASP A 37 13.19 16.73 5.51
CA ASP A 37 14.39 17.28 6.17
C ASP A 37 14.26 18.80 6.40
N SER A 38 13.58 19.51 5.48
CA SER A 38 13.20 20.93 5.62
C SER A 38 11.78 21.14 5.10
N ILE A 39 11.10 22.11 5.70
CA ILE A 39 9.77 22.58 5.28
C ILE A 39 9.82 23.98 4.66
N ASP A 40 11.02 24.51 4.43
CA ASP A 40 11.22 25.84 3.84
C ASP A 40 10.60 25.89 2.45
N GLY A 41 9.85 26.96 2.16
CA GLY A 41 9.15 27.12 0.89
C GLY A 41 7.75 26.50 0.80
N PHE A 42 7.29 25.74 1.83
CA PHE A 42 5.91 25.26 1.88
C PHE A 42 5.02 26.22 2.70
N ILE A 43 3.89 26.59 2.11
CA ILE A 43 2.90 27.47 2.74
C ILE A 43 1.62 26.65 3.02
N VAL A 44 0.97 26.89 4.16
CA VAL A 44 -0.30 26.24 4.47
C VAL A 44 -1.35 26.66 3.44
N GLY A 45 -2.07 25.69 2.86
CA GLY A 45 -3.02 25.91 1.80
C GLY A 45 -2.43 25.86 0.38
N GLN A 46 -1.11 25.66 0.23
CA GLN A 46 -0.49 25.47 -1.08
C GLN A 46 -0.96 24.17 -1.73
N GLU A 47 -1.24 24.22 -3.02
CA GLU A 47 -1.50 23.02 -3.83
C GLU A 47 -0.18 22.49 -4.41
N ILE A 48 0.04 21.19 -4.25
CA ILE A 48 1.19 20.46 -4.83
C ILE A 48 0.66 19.77 -6.09
N ALA A 49 1.10 20.21 -7.24
CA ALA A 49 0.70 19.68 -8.52
C ALA A 49 1.66 18.58 -9.01
N VAL A 50 1.34 17.95 -10.14
CA VAL A 50 2.09 16.82 -10.72
C VAL A 50 3.46 17.26 -11.27
N ASP A 51 3.69 18.53 -11.49
CA ASP A 51 4.92 19.15 -11.99
C ASP A 51 6.14 18.99 -11.08
N THR A 52 5.91 18.64 -9.83
CA THR A 52 6.99 18.34 -8.88
C THR A 52 7.81 17.10 -9.27
N LEU A 53 7.29 16.26 -10.18
CA LEU A 53 7.95 15.04 -10.65
C LEU A 53 8.30 15.18 -12.14
N THR A 54 9.58 15.07 -12.47
CA THR A 54 10.08 15.25 -13.84
C THR A 54 10.10 13.95 -14.64
N VAL A 55 9.94 14.05 -15.96
CA VAL A 55 10.01 12.89 -16.86
C VAL A 55 11.42 12.27 -16.81
N GLY A 56 11.48 10.95 -16.72
CA GLY A 56 12.74 10.19 -16.56
C GLY A 56 13.20 10.01 -15.12
N GLU A 57 12.58 10.70 -14.17
CA GLU A 57 12.89 10.55 -12.75
C GLU A 57 12.45 9.18 -12.22
N ARG A 58 13.16 8.67 -11.22
CA ARG A 58 12.79 7.43 -10.51
C ARG A 58 11.97 7.76 -9.28
N VAL A 59 10.86 7.05 -9.14
CA VAL A 59 9.91 7.23 -8.04
C VAL A 59 9.60 5.92 -7.32
N ASP A 60 9.31 6.03 -6.04
CA ASP A 60 8.77 4.95 -5.23
C ASP A 60 7.27 5.17 -5.02
N VAL A 61 6.47 4.16 -5.33
CA VAL A 61 5.00 4.23 -5.24
C VAL A 61 4.52 3.33 -4.11
N THR A 62 3.90 3.93 -3.11
CA THR A 62 3.37 3.24 -1.93
C THR A 62 1.85 3.26 -1.95
N ALA A 63 1.22 2.12 -1.76
CA ALA A 63 -0.24 2.01 -1.61
C ALA A 63 -0.63 0.77 -0.81
N VAL A 64 -1.92 0.68 -0.47
CA VAL A 64 -2.49 -0.51 0.15
C VAL A 64 -2.83 -1.52 -0.94
N SER A 65 -2.25 -2.71 -0.85
CA SER A 65 -2.45 -3.79 -1.82
C SER A 65 -3.90 -4.28 -1.87
N ARG A 66 -4.30 -4.88 -2.99
CA ARG A 66 -5.64 -5.44 -3.13
C ARG A 66 -5.88 -6.56 -2.11
N GLY A 67 -6.93 -6.43 -1.31
CA GLY A 67 -7.33 -7.45 -0.34
C GLY A 67 -7.77 -8.75 -1.05
N LYS A 68 -7.35 -9.88 -0.53
CA LYS A 68 -7.67 -11.23 -1.02
C LYS A 68 -8.41 -12.07 0.02
N GLY A 69 -8.77 -11.45 1.16
CA GLY A 69 -9.47 -12.10 2.27
C GLY A 69 -8.62 -13.16 2.97
N PHE A 70 -9.26 -14.14 3.57
CA PHE A 70 -8.59 -15.30 4.16
C PHE A 70 -8.11 -16.25 3.05
N ALA A 71 -6.83 -16.56 3.04
CA ALA A 71 -6.20 -17.41 2.02
C ALA A 71 -5.50 -18.60 2.67
N GLY A 72 -5.65 -19.77 2.04
CA GLY A 72 -4.93 -20.98 2.45
C GLY A 72 -3.45 -20.95 2.10
N GLY A 73 -2.67 -21.91 2.64
CA GLY A 73 -1.21 -21.97 2.46
C GLY A 73 -0.77 -22.01 0.98
N MET A 74 -1.51 -22.67 0.13
CA MET A 74 -1.20 -22.74 -1.30
C MET A 74 -1.27 -21.36 -1.96
N LYS A 75 -2.33 -20.59 -1.71
CA LYS A 75 -2.49 -19.24 -2.29
C LYS A 75 -1.59 -18.20 -1.63
N ARG A 76 -1.43 -18.29 -0.29
CA ARG A 76 -0.72 -17.27 0.48
C ARG A 76 0.79 -17.43 0.43
N HIS A 77 1.27 -18.68 0.41
CA HIS A 77 2.70 -19.00 0.54
C HIS A 77 3.24 -19.89 -0.58
N ASN A 78 2.43 -20.16 -1.61
CA ASN A 78 2.80 -21.02 -2.74
C ASN A 78 3.17 -22.46 -2.33
N PHE A 79 2.48 -23.01 -1.34
CA PHE A 79 2.67 -24.41 -0.95
C PHE A 79 2.19 -25.35 -2.05
N ALA A 80 2.95 -26.42 -2.30
CA ALA A 80 2.64 -27.39 -3.35
C ALA A 80 1.37 -28.20 -3.07
N GLY A 81 1.02 -28.36 -1.78
CA GLY A 81 -0.04 -29.28 -1.38
C GLY A 81 0.44 -30.74 -1.40
N GLN A 82 -0.50 -31.66 -1.43
CA GLN A 82 -0.25 -33.09 -1.45
C GLN A 82 -0.86 -33.75 -2.68
N GLY A 83 -0.38 -34.94 -3.05
CA GLY A 83 -0.80 -35.66 -4.23
C GLY A 83 -2.32 -35.93 -4.30
N ALA A 84 -2.87 -36.04 -5.50
CA ALA A 84 -4.30 -36.26 -5.73
C ALA A 84 -4.73 -37.73 -5.61
N SER A 85 -3.77 -38.65 -5.54
CA SER A 85 -4.01 -40.12 -5.52
C SER A 85 -3.12 -40.79 -4.49
N HIS A 86 -2.95 -42.14 -4.57
CA HIS A 86 -2.16 -42.97 -3.66
C HIS A 86 -2.65 -42.90 -2.21
N GLY A 87 -3.96 -43.01 -2.00
CA GLY A 87 -4.57 -43.07 -0.68
C GLY A 87 -4.73 -41.71 0.02
N ASN A 88 -4.37 -40.59 -0.64
CA ASN A 88 -4.62 -39.29 -0.06
C ASN A 88 -6.13 -39.00 0.03
N HIS A 89 -6.59 -38.72 1.26
CA HIS A 89 -8.00 -38.45 1.56
C HIS A 89 -8.11 -37.17 2.39
N LYS A 90 -8.82 -36.18 1.87
CA LYS A 90 -9.10 -34.88 2.55
C LYS A 90 -7.88 -34.00 2.89
N HIS A 91 -6.66 -34.34 2.48
CA HIS A 91 -5.44 -33.59 2.79
C HIS A 91 -4.77 -32.91 1.60
N HIS A 92 -5.42 -32.88 0.41
CA HIS A 92 -4.85 -32.34 -0.82
C HIS A 92 -4.29 -30.92 -0.68
N ARG A 93 -4.95 -30.08 0.11
CA ARG A 93 -4.57 -28.67 0.30
C ARG A 93 -4.04 -28.34 1.70
N ALA A 94 -3.81 -29.35 2.52
CA ALA A 94 -3.29 -29.18 3.87
C ALA A 94 -1.83 -28.71 3.87
N PRO A 95 -1.41 -27.92 4.88
CA PRO A 95 -0.03 -27.42 4.98
C PRO A 95 1.00 -28.53 5.28
N GLY A 96 0.56 -29.67 5.80
CA GLY A 96 1.43 -30.72 6.31
C GLY A 96 1.81 -30.53 7.78
N SER A 97 2.96 -31.06 8.18
CA SER A 97 3.44 -30.91 9.56
C SER A 97 3.75 -29.47 9.91
N ILE A 98 3.37 -29.06 11.11
CA ILE A 98 3.63 -27.73 11.67
C ILE A 98 4.64 -27.72 12.82
N GLY A 99 5.17 -28.88 13.17
CA GLY A 99 6.15 -29.03 14.24
C GLY A 99 6.40 -30.48 14.65
N SER A 100 7.16 -30.64 15.71
CA SER A 100 7.50 -31.93 16.32
C SER A 100 6.88 -32.03 17.71
N CYS A 101 6.72 -33.24 18.22
CA CYS A 101 5.96 -33.52 19.43
C CYS A 101 6.62 -32.98 20.72
N SER A 102 7.52 -33.74 21.34
CA SER A 102 8.09 -33.41 22.65
C SER A 102 9.08 -32.24 22.61
N PHE A 103 9.86 -32.15 21.58
CA PHE A 103 10.78 -31.04 21.36
C PHE A 103 10.58 -30.46 19.94
N PRO A 104 10.33 -29.17 19.81
CA PRO A 104 10.41 -28.06 20.78
C PRO A 104 9.14 -27.85 21.63
N GLY A 105 8.10 -28.70 21.55
CA GLY A 105 6.86 -28.60 22.32
C GLY A 105 5.99 -27.40 22.01
N ARG A 106 6.28 -26.71 20.91
CA ARG A 106 5.56 -25.49 20.43
C ARG A 106 5.67 -25.35 18.94
N VAL A 107 4.76 -24.57 18.35
CA VAL A 107 4.86 -24.08 16.97
C VAL A 107 5.66 -22.78 16.98
N PHE A 108 6.66 -22.66 16.13
CA PHE A 108 7.49 -21.46 16.06
C PHE A 108 6.70 -20.26 15.55
N LYS A 109 7.00 -19.07 16.11
CA LYS A 109 6.46 -17.81 15.60
C LYS A 109 6.90 -17.59 14.16
N GLY A 110 6.01 -17.04 13.33
CA GLY A 110 6.30 -16.79 11.91
C GLY A 110 6.16 -18.01 11.01
N LEU A 111 5.73 -19.18 11.52
CA LEU A 111 5.43 -20.32 10.66
C LEU A 111 4.34 -19.96 9.64
N LYS A 112 4.60 -20.29 8.37
CA LYS A 112 3.69 -19.98 7.25
C LYS A 112 2.41 -20.80 7.37
N MET A 113 1.29 -20.14 7.63
CA MET A 113 -0.04 -20.72 7.77
C MET A 113 -1.07 -19.96 6.94
N ALA A 114 -2.27 -20.52 6.83
CA ALA A 114 -3.43 -19.82 6.30
C ALA A 114 -3.71 -18.56 7.12
N GLY A 115 -4.25 -17.52 6.47
CA GLY A 115 -4.58 -16.28 7.15
C GLY A 115 -4.96 -15.16 6.18
N HIS A 116 -5.08 -13.95 6.70
CA HIS A 116 -5.36 -12.76 5.90
C HIS A 116 -4.27 -12.53 4.86
N MET A 117 -4.69 -12.21 3.63
CA MET A 117 -3.79 -11.92 2.51
C MET A 117 -4.22 -10.65 1.81
N GLY A 118 -3.26 -9.81 1.48
CA GLY A 118 -3.50 -8.50 0.91
C GLY A 118 -3.99 -7.48 1.95
N HIS A 119 -4.41 -6.30 1.47
CA HIS A 119 -4.72 -5.15 2.31
C HIS A 119 -3.55 -4.70 3.19
N ASP A 120 -2.33 -4.95 2.70
CA ASP A 120 -1.08 -4.57 3.33
C ASP A 120 -0.47 -3.37 2.59
N GLN A 121 0.23 -2.51 3.30
CA GLN A 121 0.99 -1.44 2.68
C GLN A 121 2.18 -2.02 1.92
N VAL A 122 2.26 -1.71 0.63
CA VAL A 122 3.32 -2.18 -0.28
C VAL A 122 3.92 -0.99 -1.00
N THR A 123 5.24 -0.98 -1.13
CA THR A 123 5.97 0.02 -1.91
C THR A 123 6.64 -0.66 -3.09
N THR A 124 6.34 -0.20 -4.29
CA THR A 124 7.06 -0.56 -5.52
C THR A 124 8.15 0.48 -5.74
N LEU A 125 9.39 0.03 -5.75
CA LEU A 125 10.58 0.89 -5.80
C LEU A 125 11.02 1.16 -7.25
N ASN A 126 11.66 2.31 -7.47
CA ASN A 126 12.40 2.66 -8.69
C ASN A 126 11.56 2.61 -9.98
N LEU A 127 10.31 3.03 -9.94
CA LEU A 127 9.50 3.20 -11.15
C LEU A 127 9.95 4.46 -11.89
N GLU A 128 10.01 4.39 -13.23
CA GLU A 128 10.37 5.51 -14.08
C GLU A 128 9.13 6.33 -14.42
N VAL A 129 9.21 7.66 -14.29
CA VAL A 129 8.18 8.59 -14.73
C VAL A 129 8.29 8.73 -16.25
N VAL A 130 7.26 8.33 -16.96
CA VAL A 130 7.20 8.41 -18.43
C VAL A 130 6.65 9.75 -18.89
N GLN A 131 5.62 10.25 -18.20
CA GLN A 131 4.95 11.49 -18.54
C GLN A 131 4.29 12.09 -17.30
N ALA A 132 4.37 13.40 -17.16
CA ALA A 132 3.59 14.21 -16.25
C ALA A 132 2.75 15.19 -17.06
N ASP A 133 1.43 15.06 -17.00
CA ASP A 133 0.47 15.91 -17.73
C ASP A 133 -0.24 16.82 -16.73
N MET A 134 0.09 18.11 -16.78
CA MET A 134 -0.45 19.13 -15.87
C MET A 134 -1.92 19.44 -16.14
N GLU A 135 -2.33 19.48 -17.41
CA GLU A 135 -3.69 19.84 -17.79
C GLU A 135 -4.70 18.80 -17.31
N ARG A 136 -4.32 17.53 -17.39
CA ARG A 136 -5.15 16.40 -16.97
C ARG A 136 -4.88 15.94 -15.54
N GLY A 137 -3.83 16.46 -14.89
CA GLY A 137 -3.40 16.02 -13.57
C GLY A 137 -2.99 14.53 -13.55
N LEU A 138 -2.34 14.04 -14.62
CA LEU A 138 -1.97 12.65 -14.81
C LEU A 138 -0.46 12.45 -14.67
N LEU A 139 -0.07 11.42 -13.92
CA LEU A 139 1.29 10.93 -13.84
C LEU A 139 1.34 9.51 -14.40
N LEU A 140 2.12 9.31 -15.48
CA LEU A 140 2.35 7.99 -16.06
C LEU A 140 3.67 7.44 -15.56
N VAL A 141 3.62 6.26 -14.94
CA VAL A 141 4.81 5.54 -14.46
C VAL A 141 4.94 4.20 -15.17
N LYS A 142 6.17 3.80 -15.45
CA LYS A 142 6.48 2.53 -16.10
C LYS A 142 6.62 1.43 -15.06
N GLY A 143 5.63 0.53 -15.00
CA GLY A 143 5.64 -0.63 -14.10
C GLY A 143 4.31 -0.83 -13.38
N SER A 144 4.32 -1.68 -12.35
CA SER A 144 3.11 -1.99 -11.60
C SER A 144 2.91 -1.04 -10.42
N VAL A 145 1.72 -0.46 -10.33
CA VAL A 145 1.28 0.34 -9.19
C VAL A 145 0.51 -0.57 -8.24
N PRO A 146 0.84 -0.61 -6.94
CA PRO A 146 0.14 -1.46 -6.00
C PRO A 146 -1.28 -0.97 -5.72
N GLY A 147 -2.18 -1.90 -5.40
CA GLY A 147 -3.54 -1.62 -4.97
C GLY A 147 -4.63 -1.85 -6.03
N PRO A 148 -5.89 -1.63 -5.68
CA PRO A 148 -7.01 -1.66 -6.60
C PRO A 148 -7.12 -0.36 -7.39
N ASN A 149 -7.82 -0.41 -8.53
CA ASN A 149 -8.16 0.80 -9.30
C ASN A 149 -8.97 1.78 -8.42
N GLY A 150 -8.66 3.08 -8.50
CA GLY A 150 -9.27 4.11 -7.66
C GLY A 150 -8.73 4.16 -6.22
N GLY A 151 -7.69 3.36 -5.91
CA GLY A 151 -6.96 3.45 -4.65
C GLY A 151 -6.11 4.71 -4.56
N VAL A 152 -5.86 5.19 -3.35
CA VAL A 152 -4.94 6.31 -3.11
C VAL A 152 -3.52 5.77 -3.05
N VAL A 153 -2.61 6.44 -3.76
CA VAL A 153 -1.19 6.12 -3.79
C VAL A 153 -0.36 7.31 -3.28
N ILE A 154 0.78 7.03 -2.70
CA ILE A 154 1.78 8.04 -2.33
C ILE A 154 2.97 7.82 -3.27
N VAL A 155 3.31 8.85 -4.03
CA VAL A 155 4.46 8.87 -4.92
C VAL A 155 5.52 9.78 -4.28
N ARG A 156 6.76 9.31 -4.24
CA ARG A 156 7.91 10.07 -3.76
C ARG A 156 9.13 9.74 -4.59
N ASN A 157 10.13 10.58 -4.55
CA ASN A 157 11.40 10.33 -5.21
C ASN A 157 12.02 9.04 -4.67
N ALA A 158 12.64 8.26 -5.55
CA ALA A 158 13.19 6.96 -5.19
C ALA A 158 14.39 7.12 -4.27
N VAL A 159 14.36 6.42 -3.13
CA VAL A 159 15.45 6.45 -2.13
C VAL A 159 16.70 5.71 -2.64
N LYS A 160 16.51 4.70 -3.49
CA LYS A 160 17.58 3.82 -3.99
C LYS A 160 17.84 4.01 -5.49
N ALA A 161 17.45 5.12 -6.09
CA ALA A 161 17.80 5.43 -7.47
C ALA A 161 19.31 5.64 -7.57
N LYS A 162 19.94 4.91 -8.48
CA LYS A 162 21.31 5.15 -8.95
C LYS A 162 21.24 5.75 -10.34
#